data_d44a9942c79d00d3bd3a4626085f4f73
#
_entry.id   d44a9942c79d00d3bd3a4626085f4f73
#
_cell.length_a   1.000
_cell.length_b   1.000
_cell.length_c   1.000
_cell.angle_alpha   90.00
_cell.angle_beta   90.00
_cell.angle_gamma   90.00
#
_symmetry.space_group_name_H-M   'P 1'
#
loop_
_entity.id
_entity.type
_entity.pdbx_description
1 polymer ?
#
loop_
_entity_poly.entity_id
_entity_poly.type
_entity_poly.pdbx_seq_one_letter_code
_entity_poly.pdbx_strand_id
1 'polypeptide(L)'
;MPDQITTLDEFEDEYHKGIGVTLPSRGSREASLDNIQRFGDGVGDYNPLWRDESHAAASRYKGITAPPMFIYGASLGISAAINGAIDPQRLSSANFPMNYAGGEITFHRPIWLSDRIHAVESIVDVTRKQSERIGPFLICTAMVEYFNQRQELVATKLTNMARYKNLGGGRTIEYDRETKTNIVEEAPDPLVWERTRRGTEPRPWESVTENEELPTLNKGTYTVTELFLFTHGVVGTGRSPRAYLEAEDSTDLGGGGRYDKKHAQERRNMPGQFDWGPQRVCWLCQMATDWGGDDAIVKSLNTRVRHPNVVGDT
;
A
#
# COMPACT_ATOMS: atom_id res chain seq x y z
N MET A 1 26.94 14.46 15.90
CA MET A 1 25.77 13.93 15.21
C MET A 1 26.30 13.34 13.91
N PRO A 2 25.77 12.25 13.38
CA PRO A 2 26.18 11.77 12.07
C PRO A 2 25.88 12.84 11.01
N ASP A 3 26.75 12.94 9.99
CA ASP A 3 26.57 13.91 8.92
C ASP A 3 25.23 13.70 8.22
N GLN A 4 24.41 14.76 8.25
CA GLN A 4 23.07 14.76 7.66
C GLN A 4 23.15 14.80 6.14
N ILE A 5 22.35 13.99 5.48
CA ILE A 5 22.15 14.05 4.03
C ILE A 5 21.24 15.25 3.73
N THR A 6 21.75 16.18 2.94
CA THR A 6 21.09 17.47 2.68
C THR A 6 20.75 17.69 1.20
N THR A 7 21.38 16.94 0.32
CA THR A 7 21.16 17.04 -1.13
C THR A 7 20.64 15.72 -1.73
N LEU A 8 19.99 15.82 -2.88
CA LEU A 8 19.51 14.66 -3.61
C LEU A 8 20.67 13.81 -4.15
N ASP A 9 21.80 14.46 -4.47
CA ASP A 9 23.01 13.78 -4.95
C ASP A 9 23.63 12.92 -3.83
N GLU A 10 23.79 13.49 -2.63
CA GLU A 10 24.26 12.73 -1.46
C GLU A 10 23.35 11.55 -1.16
N PHE A 11 22.03 11.72 -1.29
CA PHE A 11 21.07 10.64 -1.08
C PHE A 11 21.24 9.52 -2.12
N GLU A 12 21.37 9.89 -3.40
CA GLU A 12 21.55 8.95 -4.51
C GLU A 12 22.85 8.15 -4.33
N ASP A 13 23.95 8.83 -4.02
CA ASP A 13 25.26 8.19 -3.78
C ASP A 13 25.22 7.20 -2.61
N GLU A 14 24.59 7.59 -1.50
CA GLU A 14 24.46 6.71 -0.33
C GLU A 14 23.52 5.53 -0.62
N TYR A 15 22.43 5.77 -1.36
CA TYR A 15 21.50 4.70 -1.73
C TYR A 15 22.17 3.68 -2.67
N HIS A 16 22.98 4.13 -3.62
CA HIS A 16 23.75 3.28 -4.53
C HIS A 16 24.67 2.32 -3.79
N LYS A 17 25.31 2.75 -2.70
CA LYS A 17 26.18 1.88 -1.87
C LYS A 17 25.43 0.70 -1.25
N GLY A 18 24.11 0.85 -1.11
CA GLY A 18 23.24 -0.19 -0.54
C GLY A 18 22.69 -1.18 -1.56
N ILE A 19 22.90 -0.97 -2.87
CA ILE A 19 22.36 -1.88 -3.88
C ILE A 19 22.88 -3.30 -3.67
N GLY A 20 21.97 -4.28 -3.67
CA GLY A 20 22.27 -5.69 -3.37
C GLY A 20 22.19 -6.03 -1.88
N VAL A 21 22.09 -5.04 -0.99
CA VAL A 21 21.93 -5.31 0.44
C VAL A 21 20.51 -5.78 0.73
N THR A 22 20.41 -6.87 1.51
CA THR A 22 19.16 -7.40 2.03
C THR A 22 18.96 -6.90 3.45
N LEU A 23 17.78 -6.32 3.71
CA LEU A 23 17.42 -5.83 5.03
C LEU A 23 16.93 -6.98 5.92
N PRO A 24 17.15 -6.90 7.25
CA PRO A 24 16.59 -7.85 8.19
C PRO A 24 15.06 -7.90 8.10
N SER A 25 14.47 -9.10 8.15
CA SER A 25 13.03 -9.27 8.26
C SER A 25 12.50 -8.60 9.53
N ARG A 26 11.41 -7.85 9.41
CA ARG A 26 10.82 -7.09 10.53
C ARG A 26 9.77 -7.86 11.32
N GLY A 27 9.61 -9.12 11.05
CA GLY A 27 8.63 -9.97 11.71
C GLY A 27 7.77 -10.74 10.74
N SER A 28 6.72 -11.36 11.26
CA SER A 28 5.79 -12.14 10.46
C SER A 28 4.35 -11.86 10.86
N ARG A 29 3.41 -12.08 9.93
CA ARG A 29 1.97 -12.01 10.16
C ARG A 29 1.33 -13.37 9.92
N GLU A 30 0.59 -13.87 10.89
CA GLU A 30 -0.21 -15.08 10.72
C GLU A 30 -1.50 -14.77 9.98
N ALA A 31 -1.85 -15.59 9.01
CA ALA A 31 -3.14 -15.58 8.33
C ALA A 31 -4.19 -16.31 9.20
N SER A 32 -4.37 -15.84 10.46
CA SER A 32 -5.49 -16.28 11.29
C SER A 32 -6.80 -15.72 10.75
N LEU A 33 -7.92 -16.35 11.08
CA LEU A 33 -9.23 -15.88 10.62
C LEU A 33 -9.48 -14.42 10.98
N ASP A 34 -9.14 -14.02 12.21
CA ASP A 34 -9.26 -12.63 12.68
C ASP A 34 -8.39 -11.67 11.83
N ASN A 35 -7.14 -12.01 11.56
CA ASN A 35 -6.26 -11.18 10.75
C ASN A 35 -6.72 -11.07 9.28
N ILE A 36 -7.24 -12.16 8.71
CA ILE A 36 -7.80 -12.17 7.35
C ILE A 36 -9.03 -11.28 7.28
N GLN A 37 -9.93 -11.40 8.24
CA GLN A 37 -11.15 -10.59 8.31
C GLN A 37 -10.83 -9.10 8.53
N ARG A 38 -9.91 -8.78 9.44
CA ARG A 38 -9.44 -7.39 9.65
C ARG A 38 -8.81 -6.80 8.41
N PHE A 39 -8.05 -7.60 7.67
CA PHE A 39 -7.50 -7.18 6.39
C PHE A 39 -8.61 -6.87 5.39
N GLY A 40 -9.58 -7.76 5.26
CA GLY A 40 -10.75 -7.57 4.41
C GLY A 40 -11.53 -6.29 4.77
N ASP A 41 -11.78 -6.07 6.07
CA ASP A 41 -12.45 -4.86 6.55
C ASP A 41 -11.63 -3.59 6.23
N GLY A 42 -10.31 -3.64 6.42
CA GLY A 42 -9.42 -2.53 6.12
C GLY A 42 -9.33 -2.16 4.63
N VAL A 43 -9.56 -3.12 3.75
CA VAL A 43 -9.63 -2.91 2.29
C VAL A 43 -11.06 -2.64 1.83
N GLY A 44 -12.06 -3.00 2.61
CA GLY A 44 -13.47 -3.07 2.19
C GLY A 44 -13.70 -4.22 1.20
N ASP A 45 -13.06 -5.37 1.44
CA ASP A 45 -13.21 -6.59 0.64
C ASP A 45 -13.94 -7.68 1.43
N TYR A 46 -15.23 -7.82 1.13
CA TYR A 46 -16.14 -8.76 1.80
C TYR A 46 -16.36 -10.05 0.99
N ASN A 47 -15.38 -10.49 0.21
CA ASN A 47 -15.47 -11.74 -0.52
C ASN A 47 -15.62 -12.92 0.46
N PRO A 48 -16.68 -13.77 0.32
CA PRO A 48 -16.92 -14.90 1.22
C PRO A 48 -15.80 -15.94 1.22
N LEU A 49 -14.95 -16.01 0.22
CA LEU A 49 -13.73 -16.86 0.26
C LEU A 49 -12.85 -16.60 1.48
N TRP A 50 -12.86 -15.35 1.99
CA TRP A 50 -12.04 -14.92 3.12
C TRP A 50 -12.76 -14.97 4.46
N ARG A 51 -14.09 -15.24 4.47
CA ARG A 51 -14.95 -14.97 5.63
C ARG A 51 -15.92 -16.09 5.97
N ASP A 52 -16.42 -16.80 4.96
CA ASP A 52 -17.46 -17.83 5.10
C ASP A 52 -16.84 -19.22 4.89
N GLU A 53 -16.75 -19.99 5.97
CA GLU A 53 -16.16 -21.33 5.94
C GLU A 53 -16.90 -22.28 5.01
N SER A 54 -18.24 -22.20 4.96
CA SER A 54 -19.06 -23.05 4.12
C SER A 54 -18.84 -22.75 2.64
N HIS A 55 -18.83 -21.46 2.30
CA HIS A 55 -18.53 -21.00 0.94
C HIS A 55 -17.10 -21.40 0.51
N ALA A 56 -16.12 -21.14 1.37
CA ALA A 56 -14.73 -21.47 1.10
C ALA A 56 -14.50 -22.98 0.96
N ALA A 57 -15.16 -23.80 1.78
CA ALA A 57 -15.08 -25.26 1.69
C ALA A 57 -15.70 -25.79 0.38
N ALA A 58 -16.71 -25.13 -0.17
CA ALA A 58 -17.30 -25.48 -1.46
C ALA A 58 -16.42 -25.05 -2.65
N SER A 59 -15.52 -24.08 -2.47
CA SER A 59 -14.64 -23.56 -3.52
C SER A 59 -13.54 -24.57 -3.91
N ARG A 60 -12.78 -24.22 -4.97
CA ARG A 60 -11.57 -24.98 -5.35
C ARG A 60 -10.53 -25.07 -4.25
N TYR A 61 -10.51 -24.11 -3.32
CA TYR A 61 -9.55 -24.05 -2.23
C TYR A 61 -9.88 -24.98 -1.07
N LYS A 62 -11.14 -25.48 -0.97
CA LYS A 62 -11.59 -26.40 0.10
C LYS A 62 -11.41 -25.87 1.52
N GLY A 63 -11.34 -24.56 1.68
CA GLY A 63 -11.22 -23.88 2.96
C GLY A 63 -10.87 -22.41 2.79
N ILE A 64 -10.87 -21.69 3.92
CA ILE A 64 -10.53 -20.26 3.95
C ILE A 64 -9.12 -20.02 3.42
N THR A 65 -9.02 -19.06 2.52
CA THR A 65 -7.74 -18.45 2.08
C THR A 65 -7.72 -16.96 2.44
N ALA A 66 -6.55 -16.36 2.46
CA ALA A 66 -6.47 -14.92 2.55
C ALA A 66 -6.56 -14.26 1.16
N PRO A 67 -7.02 -13.00 1.06
CA PRO A 67 -6.90 -12.22 -0.17
C PRO A 67 -5.44 -12.21 -0.67
N PRO A 68 -5.17 -12.19 -1.99
CA PRO A 68 -3.79 -12.19 -2.49
C PRO A 68 -2.94 -11.07 -1.88
N MET A 69 -3.53 -9.90 -1.67
CA MET A 69 -2.83 -8.75 -1.08
C MET A 69 -2.61 -8.84 0.44
N PHE A 70 -3.02 -9.91 1.10
CA PHE A 70 -2.74 -10.14 2.53
C PHE A 70 -1.23 -10.12 2.85
N ILE A 71 -0.36 -10.30 1.86
CA ILE A 71 1.08 -10.09 1.99
C ILE A 71 1.42 -8.74 2.62
N TYR A 72 0.60 -7.71 2.40
CA TYR A 72 0.78 -6.39 3.01
C TYR A 72 0.57 -6.37 4.53
N GLY A 73 -0.16 -7.34 5.05
CA GLY A 73 -0.27 -7.55 6.49
C GLY A 73 1.05 -7.98 7.15
N ALA A 74 1.92 -8.66 6.41
CA ALA A 74 3.27 -9.01 6.87
C ALA A 74 4.23 -7.83 6.71
N SER A 75 4.22 -7.20 5.54
CA SER A 75 4.98 -5.97 5.24
C SER A 75 4.38 -5.28 4.02
N LEU A 76 4.28 -3.96 4.05
CA LEU A 76 4.00 -3.20 2.83
C LEU A 76 5.14 -3.32 1.80
N GLY A 77 6.30 -3.82 2.22
CA GLY A 77 7.46 -4.01 1.36
C GLY A 77 7.94 -2.69 0.75
N ILE A 78 8.13 -1.68 1.57
CA ILE A 78 8.55 -0.34 1.14
C ILE A 78 9.82 0.13 1.83
N SER A 79 10.29 -0.57 2.86
CA SER A 79 11.36 -0.07 3.73
C SER A 79 12.68 0.08 3.00
N ALA A 80 13.06 -0.92 2.20
CA ALA A 80 14.27 -0.86 1.39
C ALA A 80 14.19 0.23 0.32
N ALA A 81 13.02 0.43 -0.30
CA ALA A 81 12.81 1.51 -1.27
C ALA A 81 12.74 2.90 -0.62
N ILE A 82 12.42 2.99 0.68
CA ILE A 82 12.38 4.28 1.39
C ILE A 82 13.79 4.77 1.68
N ASN A 83 14.58 4.01 2.39
CA ASN A 83 15.86 4.47 2.94
C ASN A 83 17.07 3.69 2.41
N GLY A 84 16.86 2.60 1.70
CA GLY A 84 17.95 1.71 1.38
C GLY A 84 18.63 1.17 2.65
N ALA A 85 19.96 1.16 2.64
CA ALA A 85 20.79 0.81 3.80
C ALA A 85 21.24 2.06 4.60
N ILE A 86 20.73 3.25 4.26
CA ILE A 86 21.09 4.51 4.91
C ILE A 86 20.56 4.53 6.33
N ASP A 87 21.39 4.94 7.29
CA ASP A 87 20.97 5.15 8.67
C ASP A 87 19.84 6.20 8.71
N PRO A 88 18.65 5.86 9.24
CA PRO A 88 17.54 6.80 9.36
C PRO A 88 17.89 8.08 10.11
N GLN A 89 18.87 8.07 11.02
CA GLN A 89 19.32 9.26 11.74
C GLN A 89 20.02 10.28 10.83
N ARG A 90 20.52 9.85 9.67
CA ARG A 90 21.12 10.73 8.67
C ARG A 90 20.09 11.36 7.72
N LEU A 91 18.85 10.90 7.77
CA LEU A 91 17.77 11.31 6.88
C LEU A 91 16.74 12.16 7.61
N SER A 92 16.47 13.36 7.11
CA SER A 92 15.32 14.14 7.53
C SER A 92 14.15 13.91 6.56
N SER A 93 13.05 13.39 7.04
CA SER A 93 11.81 13.21 6.24
C SER A 93 11.26 14.57 5.75
N ALA A 94 11.58 15.66 6.45
CA ALA A 94 11.21 17.00 6.05
C ALA A 94 12.00 17.50 4.82
N ASN A 95 13.25 17.03 4.65
CA ASN A 95 14.10 17.44 3.53
C ASN A 95 13.80 16.63 2.26
N PHE A 96 13.42 15.37 2.42
CA PHE A 96 13.19 14.43 1.32
C PHE A 96 11.84 13.74 1.43
N PRO A 97 10.74 14.42 1.08
CA PRO A 97 9.44 13.79 0.97
C PRO A 97 9.49 12.56 0.04
N MET A 98 8.61 11.61 0.30
CA MET A 98 8.52 10.38 -0.47
C MET A 98 7.07 10.05 -0.79
N ASN A 99 6.87 9.49 -1.98
CA ASN A 99 5.57 9.00 -2.41
C ASN A 99 5.68 7.60 -2.99
N TYR A 100 4.73 6.75 -2.66
CA TYR A 100 4.61 5.44 -3.27
C TYR A 100 4.26 5.60 -4.76
N ALA A 101 5.09 5.05 -5.63
CA ALA A 101 4.95 5.19 -7.09
C ALA A 101 4.35 3.94 -7.77
N GLY A 102 4.02 2.91 -6.97
CA GLY A 102 3.52 1.64 -7.50
C GLY A 102 4.60 0.57 -7.55
N GLY A 103 4.40 -0.38 -8.44
CA GLY A 103 5.32 -1.50 -8.63
C GLY A 103 4.67 -2.68 -9.33
N GLU A 104 5.37 -3.79 -9.33
CA GLU A 104 4.92 -5.04 -9.91
C GLU A 104 4.88 -6.12 -8.83
N ILE A 105 3.79 -6.87 -8.77
CA ILE A 105 3.61 -7.98 -7.84
C ILE A 105 3.33 -9.23 -8.65
N THR A 106 4.03 -10.32 -8.33
CA THR A 106 3.76 -11.66 -8.86
C THR A 106 3.36 -12.57 -7.71
N PHE A 107 2.23 -13.24 -7.85
CA PHE A 107 1.72 -14.21 -6.88
C PHE A 107 2.06 -15.62 -7.33
N HIS A 108 2.73 -16.38 -6.47
CA HIS A 108 3.20 -17.73 -6.78
C HIS A 108 2.29 -18.82 -6.23
N ARG A 109 1.65 -18.55 -5.08
CA ARG A 109 0.73 -19.48 -4.44
C ARG A 109 -0.30 -18.75 -3.56
N PRO A 110 -1.47 -19.37 -3.28
CA PRO A 110 -2.43 -18.83 -2.34
C PRO A 110 -1.86 -18.84 -0.91
N ILE A 111 -2.39 -17.95 -0.09
CA ILE A 111 -2.12 -17.89 1.35
C ILE A 111 -3.24 -18.63 2.05
N TRP A 112 -2.91 -19.68 2.76
CA TRP A 112 -3.85 -20.51 3.48
C TRP A 112 -4.09 -20.00 4.91
N LEU A 113 -5.25 -20.36 5.46
CA LEU A 113 -5.50 -20.18 6.88
C LEU A 113 -4.35 -20.78 7.71
N SER A 114 -3.88 -20.04 8.71
CA SER A 114 -2.73 -20.36 9.57
C SER A 114 -1.35 -20.27 8.90
N ASP A 115 -1.22 -19.87 7.64
CA ASP A 115 0.08 -19.51 7.10
C ASP A 115 0.66 -18.32 7.86
N ARG A 116 1.96 -18.35 8.08
CA ARG A 116 2.70 -17.25 8.72
C ARG A 116 3.63 -16.62 7.69
N ILE A 117 3.24 -15.44 7.24
CA ILE A 117 3.94 -14.73 6.17
C ILE A 117 4.99 -13.79 6.74
N HIS A 118 6.21 -13.85 6.23
CA HIS A 118 7.27 -12.87 6.47
C HIS A 118 7.81 -12.34 5.15
N ALA A 119 8.46 -11.18 5.22
CA ALA A 119 8.99 -10.51 4.05
C ALA A 119 10.51 -10.29 4.19
N VAL A 120 11.21 -10.42 3.08
CA VAL A 120 12.62 -10.06 2.93
C VAL A 120 12.71 -8.98 1.87
N GLU A 121 13.37 -7.87 2.18
CA GLU A 121 13.48 -6.71 1.30
C GLU A 121 14.94 -6.50 0.89
N SER A 122 15.19 -6.36 -0.41
CA SER A 122 16.52 -6.08 -0.96
C SER A 122 16.50 -4.80 -1.79
N ILE A 123 17.60 -4.03 -1.71
CA ILE A 123 17.77 -2.80 -2.47
C ILE A 123 18.20 -3.17 -3.89
N VAL A 124 17.45 -2.71 -4.90
CA VAL A 124 17.67 -3.10 -6.30
C VAL A 124 18.28 -2.00 -7.14
N ASP A 125 17.71 -0.81 -7.09
CA ASP A 125 18.10 0.28 -7.99
C ASP A 125 17.70 1.64 -7.46
N VAL A 126 18.36 2.67 -7.96
CA VAL A 126 17.93 4.06 -7.86
C VAL A 126 18.12 4.74 -9.22
N THR A 127 17.06 5.33 -9.74
CA THR A 127 17.08 5.99 -11.05
C THR A 127 16.66 7.45 -10.90
N ARG A 128 17.49 8.38 -11.42
CA ARG A 128 17.15 9.80 -11.46
C ARG A 128 16.18 10.08 -12.61
N LYS A 129 15.16 10.86 -12.31
CA LYS A 129 14.13 11.32 -13.25
C LYS A 129 13.97 12.84 -13.15
N GLN A 130 13.36 13.41 -14.17
CA GLN A 130 13.01 14.83 -14.23
C GLN A 130 11.50 15.00 -14.33
N SER A 131 10.98 15.95 -13.59
CA SER A 131 9.58 16.35 -13.61
C SER A 131 9.50 17.87 -13.79
N GLU A 132 8.61 18.33 -14.65
CA GLU A 132 8.33 19.77 -14.82
C GLU A 132 7.78 20.39 -13.52
N ARG A 133 7.10 19.60 -12.73
CA ARG A 133 6.36 20.02 -11.54
C ARG A 133 7.22 20.11 -10.28
N ILE A 134 8.07 19.10 -10.04
CA ILE A 134 8.85 18.94 -8.81
C ILE A 134 10.36 19.01 -9.05
N GLY A 135 10.80 19.20 -10.30
CA GLY A 135 12.21 19.16 -10.66
C GLY A 135 12.79 17.74 -10.67
N PRO A 136 14.10 17.60 -10.37
CA PRO A 136 14.74 16.30 -10.29
C PRO A 136 14.21 15.50 -9.11
N PHE A 137 14.03 14.20 -9.32
CA PHE A 137 13.62 13.24 -8.29
C PHE A 137 14.24 11.88 -8.57
N LEU A 138 14.23 11.03 -7.54
CA LEU A 138 14.74 9.66 -7.62
C LEU A 138 13.59 8.67 -7.55
N ILE A 139 13.68 7.60 -8.33
CA ILE A 139 12.90 6.38 -8.13
C ILE A 139 13.81 5.37 -7.47
N CYS A 140 13.52 5.07 -6.21
CA CYS A 140 14.18 4.05 -5.43
C CYS A 140 13.41 2.75 -5.57
N THR A 141 14.06 1.69 -6.01
CA THR A 141 13.44 0.38 -6.29
C THR A 141 13.96 -0.67 -5.32
N ALA A 142 13.03 -1.43 -4.75
CA ALA A 142 13.33 -2.58 -3.92
C ALA A 142 12.60 -3.83 -4.39
N MET A 143 13.26 -4.98 -4.24
CA MET A 143 12.65 -6.30 -4.36
C MET A 143 12.17 -6.74 -2.98
N VAL A 144 10.98 -7.28 -2.93
CA VAL A 144 10.40 -7.87 -1.73
C VAL A 144 9.97 -9.29 -2.05
N GLU A 145 10.43 -10.22 -1.27
CA GLU A 145 10.06 -11.63 -1.35
C GLU A 145 9.26 -11.99 -0.10
N TYR A 146 8.08 -12.58 -0.31
CA TYR A 146 7.20 -13.00 0.77
C TYR A 146 7.21 -14.52 0.86
N PHE A 147 7.52 -15.03 2.04
CA PHE A 147 7.61 -16.47 2.32
C PHE A 147 6.61 -16.87 3.39
N ASN A 148 6.14 -18.11 3.34
CA ASN A 148 5.40 -18.72 4.44
C ASN A 148 6.36 -19.36 5.47
N GLN A 149 5.82 -19.98 6.51
CA GLN A 149 6.59 -20.65 7.57
C GLN A 149 7.41 -21.87 7.07
N ARG A 150 7.10 -22.39 5.89
CA ARG A 150 7.82 -23.49 5.25
C ARG A 150 8.92 -23.00 4.30
N GLN A 151 9.21 -21.69 4.30
CA GLN A 151 10.13 -21.04 3.37
C GLN A 151 9.72 -21.17 1.90
N GLU A 152 8.45 -21.35 1.64
CA GLU A 152 7.91 -21.37 0.30
C GLU A 152 7.60 -19.96 -0.14
N LEU A 153 8.05 -19.58 -1.35
CA LEU A 153 7.81 -18.27 -1.93
C LEU A 153 6.32 -18.10 -2.26
N VAL A 154 5.68 -17.13 -1.62
CA VAL A 154 4.26 -16.80 -1.79
C VAL A 154 4.05 -15.74 -2.86
N ALA A 155 4.84 -14.68 -2.78
CA ALA A 155 4.79 -13.58 -3.75
C ALA A 155 6.14 -12.87 -3.85
N THR A 156 6.36 -12.21 -4.98
CA THR A 156 7.45 -11.24 -5.18
C THR A 156 6.87 -9.88 -5.52
N LYS A 157 7.57 -8.83 -5.15
CA LYS A 157 7.14 -7.46 -5.44
C LYS A 157 8.33 -6.57 -5.74
N LEU A 158 8.31 -5.89 -6.89
CA LEU A 158 9.13 -4.72 -7.12
C LEU A 158 8.38 -3.49 -6.61
N THR A 159 8.97 -2.77 -5.67
CA THR A 159 8.39 -1.55 -5.10
C THR A 159 9.15 -0.34 -5.58
N ASN A 160 8.43 0.66 -6.05
CA ASN A 160 8.98 1.94 -6.45
C ASN A 160 8.53 3.04 -5.50
N MET A 161 9.49 3.81 -4.99
CA MET A 161 9.27 5.01 -4.18
C MET A 161 9.87 6.21 -4.89
N ALA A 162 9.07 7.23 -5.11
CA ALA A 162 9.56 8.52 -5.59
C ALA A 162 10.08 9.34 -4.41
N ARG A 163 11.31 9.87 -4.52
CA ARG A 163 11.92 10.72 -3.51
C ARG A 163 12.41 12.01 -4.17
N TYR A 164 12.09 13.14 -3.58
CA TYR A 164 12.40 14.45 -4.12
C TYR A 164 12.81 15.43 -3.01
N LYS A 165 13.47 16.50 -3.37
CA LYS A 165 13.82 17.55 -2.41
C LYS A 165 12.58 18.35 -2.04
N ASN A 166 12.38 18.61 -0.75
CA ASN A 166 11.33 19.51 -0.32
C ASN A 166 11.56 20.90 -0.91
N LEU A 167 10.58 21.42 -1.63
CA LEU A 167 10.68 22.71 -2.32
C LEU A 167 10.63 23.91 -1.37
N GLY A 168 10.42 23.68 -0.06
CA GLY A 168 10.32 24.71 0.97
C GLY A 168 9.10 25.62 0.82
N GLY A 169 8.83 26.43 1.85
CA GLY A 169 7.86 27.52 1.75
C GLY A 169 6.39 27.17 1.63
N GLY A 170 5.99 25.96 2.03
CA GLY A 170 4.58 25.58 1.99
C GLY A 170 4.00 25.49 0.57
N ARG A 171 4.83 25.31 -0.44
CA ARG A 171 4.37 25.00 -1.79
C ARG A 171 3.71 23.63 -1.76
N THR A 172 2.41 23.62 -1.54
CA THR A 172 1.55 22.50 -1.87
C THR A 172 1.77 22.21 -3.35
N ILE A 173 2.00 20.93 -3.68
CA ILE A 173 1.85 20.52 -5.07
C ILE A 173 0.39 20.86 -5.38
N GLU A 174 0.17 21.85 -6.26
CA GLU A 174 -1.18 22.17 -6.71
C GLU A 174 -1.74 20.93 -7.40
N TYR A 175 -2.53 20.19 -6.66
CA TYR A 175 -3.44 19.25 -7.26
C TYR A 175 -4.61 20.10 -7.77
N ASP A 176 -4.92 19.98 -9.02
CA ASP A 176 -6.05 20.64 -9.69
C ASP A 176 -7.38 20.05 -9.14
N ARG A 177 -7.64 20.31 -7.84
CA ARG A 177 -8.77 19.78 -7.11
C ARG A 177 -9.21 20.76 -6.03
N GLU A 178 -10.48 21.06 -6.01
CA GLU A 178 -11.12 21.60 -4.81
C GLU A 178 -11.06 20.54 -3.70
N THR A 179 -10.28 20.79 -2.66
CA THR A 179 -10.32 19.98 -1.45
C THR A 179 -11.61 20.28 -0.71
N LYS A 180 -12.52 19.33 -0.70
CA LYS A 180 -13.72 19.41 0.15
C LYS A 180 -13.25 19.45 1.60
N THR A 181 -13.42 20.61 2.26
CA THR A 181 -12.85 20.87 3.58
C THR A 181 -13.75 20.44 4.74
N ASN A 182 -15.02 20.16 4.47
CA ASN A 182 -16.01 19.77 5.45
C ASN A 182 -16.75 18.53 4.94
N ILE A 183 -16.17 17.35 5.21
CA ILE A 183 -16.92 16.13 5.00
C ILE A 183 -17.76 15.92 6.23
N VAL A 184 -19.00 16.35 6.15
CA VAL A 184 -20.06 15.79 6.95
C VAL A 184 -20.16 14.33 6.49
N GLU A 185 -20.28 13.39 7.40
CA GLU A 185 -20.59 12.01 7.06
C GLU A 185 -21.84 12.00 6.19
N GLU A 186 -21.64 12.01 4.89
CA GLU A 186 -22.72 11.77 3.95
C GLU A 186 -23.14 10.31 4.14
N ALA A 187 -24.43 10.06 4.03
CA ALA A 187 -24.93 8.69 4.03
C ALA A 187 -24.11 7.87 3.02
N PRO A 188 -23.74 6.63 3.33
CA PRO A 188 -22.97 5.81 2.41
C PRO A 188 -23.66 5.77 1.05
N ASP A 189 -22.89 5.99 -0.02
CA ASP A 189 -23.40 5.84 -1.38
C ASP A 189 -23.96 4.42 -1.53
N PRO A 190 -25.27 4.25 -1.86
CA PRO A 190 -25.87 2.93 -2.03
C PRO A 190 -25.11 2.05 -3.02
N LEU A 191 -24.48 2.66 -4.03
CA LEU A 191 -23.66 1.95 -5.03
C LEU A 191 -22.45 1.24 -4.44
N VAL A 192 -21.99 1.61 -3.25
CA VAL A 192 -20.94 0.87 -2.52
C VAL A 192 -21.37 -0.56 -2.22
N TRP A 193 -22.67 -0.78 -2.03
CA TRP A 193 -23.26 -2.08 -1.72
C TRP A 193 -23.65 -2.88 -2.97
N GLU A 194 -23.80 -2.21 -4.10
CA GLU A 194 -24.14 -2.81 -5.39
C GLU A 194 -22.92 -3.39 -6.09
N ARG A 195 -22.13 -4.21 -5.38
CA ARG A 195 -20.93 -4.81 -5.97
C ARG A 195 -21.28 -5.92 -6.94
N THR A 196 -20.80 -5.77 -8.17
CA THR A 196 -20.81 -6.86 -9.14
C THR A 196 -19.61 -7.77 -8.88
N ARG A 197 -19.84 -8.82 -8.12
CA ARG A 197 -18.88 -9.89 -7.92
C ARG A 197 -19.37 -11.15 -8.64
N ARG A 198 -18.49 -11.75 -9.44
CA ARG A 198 -18.85 -12.98 -10.15
C ARG A 198 -19.13 -14.14 -9.21
N GLY A 199 -18.40 -14.25 -8.09
CA GLY A 199 -18.56 -15.31 -7.10
C GLY A 199 -18.20 -16.69 -7.65
N THR A 200 -19.03 -17.68 -7.37
CA THR A 200 -18.81 -19.09 -7.76
C THR A 200 -19.04 -19.37 -9.23
N GLU A 201 -19.53 -18.41 -10.01
CA GLU A 201 -19.74 -18.60 -11.44
C GLU A 201 -18.40 -18.61 -12.19
N PRO A 202 -17.99 -19.71 -12.84
CA PRO A 202 -16.71 -19.77 -13.53
C PRO A 202 -16.63 -18.77 -14.68
N ARG A 203 -15.44 -18.23 -14.92
CA ARG A 203 -15.14 -17.45 -16.11
C ARG A 203 -14.28 -18.30 -17.08
N PRO A 204 -14.88 -18.89 -18.12
CA PRO A 204 -14.11 -19.59 -19.14
C PRO A 204 -13.17 -18.62 -19.88
N TRP A 205 -11.98 -19.08 -20.21
CA TRP A 205 -11.02 -18.27 -20.96
C TRP A 205 -11.61 -17.74 -22.28
N GLU A 206 -12.40 -18.55 -22.94
CA GLU A 206 -13.03 -18.26 -24.23
C GLU A 206 -14.09 -17.14 -24.14
N SER A 207 -14.56 -16.83 -22.93
CA SER A 207 -15.52 -15.73 -22.69
C SER A 207 -14.83 -14.38 -22.46
N VAL A 208 -13.49 -14.36 -22.35
CA VAL A 208 -12.74 -13.14 -22.14
C VAL A 208 -12.42 -12.50 -23.51
N THR A 209 -12.77 -11.24 -23.65
CA THR A 209 -12.49 -10.47 -24.86
C THR A 209 -11.41 -9.43 -24.62
N GLU A 210 -10.58 -9.18 -25.62
CA GLU A 210 -9.59 -8.11 -25.57
C GLU A 210 -10.28 -6.76 -25.43
N ASN A 211 -9.77 -5.91 -24.51
CA ASN A 211 -10.35 -4.61 -24.15
C ASN A 211 -11.75 -4.68 -23.48
N GLU A 212 -12.12 -5.83 -22.91
CA GLU A 212 -13.31 -5.90 -22.07
C GLU A 212 -13.22 -4.91 -20.91
N GLU A 213 -14.28 -4.12 -20.71
CA GLU A 213 -14.36 -3.20 -19.59
C GLU A 213 -14.63 -3.96 -18.30
N LEU A 214 -13.78 -3.71 -17.29
CA LEU A 214 -13.97 -4.33 -15.98
C LEU A 214 -15.12 -3.65 -15.22
N PRO A 215 -15.86 -4.37 -14.38
CA PRO A 215 -16.88 -3.78 -13.54
C PRO A 215 -16.32 -2.66 -12.65
N THR A 216 -17.03 -1.57 -12.53
CA THR A 216 -16.64 -0.48 -11.63
C THR A 216 -16.66 -0.97 -10.18
N LEU A 217 -15.58 -0.72 -9.46
CA LEU A 217 -15.51 -0.91 -8.02
C LEU A 217 -15.73 0.44 -7.33
N ASN A 218 -16.95 0.70 -6.88
CA ASN A 218 -17.27 1.90 -6.13
C ASN A 218 -16.86 1.71 -4.66
N LYS A 219 -16.05 2.65 -4.13
CA LYS A 219 -15.63 2.69 -2.72
C LYS A 219 -16.32 3.80 -1.94
N GLY A 220 -17.16 4.58 -2.60
CA GLY A 220 -17.78 5.75 -2.01
C GLY A 220 -16.78 6.90 -1.77
N THR A 221 -17.21 7.87 -0.99
CA THR A 221 -16.35 8.99 -0.61
C THR A 221 -15.26 8.53 0.35
N TYR A 222 -14.01 8.81 0.02
CA TYR A 222 -12.88 8.45 0.88
C TYR A 222 -12.89 9.28 2.16
N THR A 223 -12.87 8.61 3.30
CA THR A 223 -12.98 9.22 4.63
C THR A 223 -11.76 8.93 5.51
N VAL A 224 -11.64 9.65 6.62
CA VAL A 224 -10.63 9.34 7.66
C VAL A 224 -10.90 7.97 8.28
N THR A 225 -12.16 7.54 8.33
CA THR A 225 -12.52 6.21 8.84
C THR A 225 -11.91 5.11 7.98
N GLU A 226 -11.97 5.21 6.65
CA GLU A 226 -11.35 4.21 5.75
C GLU A 226 -9.83 4.23 5.84
N LEU A 227 -9.25 5.41 5.95
CA LEU A 227 -7.82 5.55 6.20
C LEU A 227 -7.41 4.84 7.50
N PHE A 228 -8.20 5.02 8.56
CA PHE A 228 -8.00 4.36 9.85
C PHE A 228 -8.16 2.84 9.73
N LEU A 229 -9.23 2.36 9.10
CA LEU A 229 -9.49 0.93 8.91
C LEU A 229 -8.37 0.24 8.14
N PHE A 230 -7.88 0.86 7.06
CA PHE A 230 -6.74 0.33 6.31
C PHE A 230 -5.48 0.29 7.18
N THR A 231 -5.19 1.34 7.90
CA THR A 231 -4.00 1.38 8.75
C THR A 231 -4.05 0.30 9.83
N HIS A 232 -5.19 0.12 10.49
CA HIS A 232 -5.34 -0.90 11.53
C HIS A 232 -5.44 -2.32 10.99
N GLY A 233 -6.22 -2.53 9.94
CA GLY A 233 -6.49 -3.84 9.39
C GLY A 233 -5.32 -4.41 8.60
N VAL A 234 -4.66 -3.58 7.81
CA VAL A 234 -3.59 -3.99 6.89
C VAL A 234 -2.20 -3.68 7.45
N VAL A 235 -1.91 -2.40 7.69
CA VAL A 235 -0.56 -1.97 8.08
C VAL A 235 -0.23 -2.42 9.51
N GLY A 236 -1.24 -2.45 10.37
CA GLY A 236 -1.07 -2.63 11.80
C GLY A 236 -0.55 -1.36 12.47
N THR A 237 -0.90 -1.19 13.73
CA THR A 237 -0.37 -0.08 14.53
C THR A 237 0.87 -0.52 15.25
N GLY A 238 2.02 -0.18 14.73
CA GLY A 238 3.28 -0.45 15.40
C GLY A 238 3.50 0.39 16.65
N ARG A 239 2.72 1.47 16.84
CA ARG A 239 2.92 2.41 17.95
C ARG A 239 1.60 2.95 18.46
N SER A 240 1.46 3.06 19.78
CA SER A 240 0.35 3.76 20.39
C SER A 240 0.48 5.28 20.20
N PRO A 241 -0.63 6.05 20.28
CA PRO A 241 -0.56 7.50 20.29
C PRO A 241 0.42 8.06 21.34
N ARG A 242 0.51 7.40 22.49
CA ARG A 242 1.43 7.79 23.56
C ARG A 242 2.89 7.67 23.13
N ALA A 243 3.25 6.61 22.42
CA ALA A 243 4.61 6.43 21.90
C ALA A 243 5.01 7.49 20.88
N TYR A 244 4.05 8.08 20.18
CA TYR A 244 4.28 9.22 19.31
C TYR A 244 4.52 10.52 20.08
N LEU A 245 3.79 10.73 21.16
CA LEU A 245 3.96 11.90 22.01
C LEU A 245 5.29 11.89 22.77
N GLU A 246 5.86 10.72 22.98
CA GLU A 246 7.16 10.53 23.64
C GLU A 246 8.34 10.59 22.65
N ALA A 247 8.10 10.57 21.35
CA ALA A 247 9.14 10.75 20.34
C ALA A 247 9.55 12.23 20.22
N GLU A 248 10.84 12.51 20.05
CA GLU A 248 11.33 13.88 19.89
C GLU A 248 10.72 14.60 18.69
N ASP A 249 10.30 13.87 17.67
CA ASP A 249 9.51 14.39 16.56
C ASP A 249 8.04 13.92 16.70
N SER A 250 7.35 14.55 17.65
CA SER A 250 5.92 14.28 17.93
C SER A 250 4.99 14.66 16.77
N THR A 251 5.53 15.20 15.68
CA THR A 251 4.75 15.60 14.50
C THR A 251 4.39 14.43 13.59
N ASP A 252 5.01 13.26 13.76
CA ASP A 252 4.65 12.05 13.03
C ASP A 252 3.70 11.17 13.86
N LEU A 253 2.44 11.57 13.94
CA LEU A 253 1.36 10.88 14.67
C LEU A 253 1.00 9.50 14.09
N GLY A 254 1.94 8.83 13.43
CA GLY A 254 1.74 7.56 12.74
C GLY A 254 1.13 7.73 11.36
N GLY A 255 1.35 6.75 10.52
CA GLY A 255 0.86 6.81 9.15
C GLY A 255 1.47 7.95 8.32
N GLY A 256 2.61 8.51 8.73
CA GLY A 256 3.30 9.59 8.03
C GLY A 256 2.51 10.89 7.97
N GLY A 257 1.80 11.23 9.05
CA GLY A 257 1.01 12.46 9.16
C GLY A 257 -0.28 12.48 8.33
N ARG A 258 -0.75 11.31 7.87
CA ARG A 258 -1.94 11.22 7.01
C ARG A 258 -3.22 11.63 7.70
N TYR A 259 -3.30 11.46 9.02
CA TYR A 259 -4.48 11.76 9.81
C TYR A 259 -4.63 13.24 10.17
N ASP A 260 -3.54 14.00 10.08
CA ASP A 260 -3.52 15.42 10.41
C ASP A 260 -3.46 16.27 9.14
N LYS A 261 -4.50 17.06 8.89
CA LYS A 261 -4.61 17.90 7.69
C LYS A 261 -3.46 18.92 7.62
N LYS A 262 -3.16 19.58 8.74
CA LYS A 262 -2.11 20.61 8.80
C LYS A 262 -0.74 20.00 8.54
N HIS A 263 -0.45 18.86 9.17
CA HIS A 263 0.79 18.13 8.94
C HIS A 263 0.90 17.64 7.49
N ALA A 264 -0.19 17.11 6.92
CA ALA A 264 -0.22 16.69 5.52
C ALA A 264 0.12 17.86 4.57
N GLN A 265 -0.44 19.04 4.82
CA GLN A 265 -0.21 20.23 4.02
C GLN A 265 1.22 20.80 4.21
N GLU A 266 1.66 20.99 5.45
CA GLU A 266 2.91 21.69 5.75
C GLU A 266 4.16 20.81 5.57
N ARG A 267 4.05 19.51 5.85
CA ARG A 267 5.19 18.60 5.88
C ARG A 267 5.23 17.60 4.72
N ARG A 268 4.07 17.31 4.13
CA ARG A 268 3.96 16.29 3.07
C ARG A 268 3.61 16.88 1.71
N ASN A 269 3.38 18.19 1.62
CA ASN A 269 2.93 18.88 0.40
C ASN A 269 1.67 18.25 -0.21
N MET A 270 0.77 17.76 0.65
CA MET A 270 -0.49 17.17 0.26
C MET A 270 -1.64 18.16 0.47
N PRO A 271 -2.71 18.14 -0.32
CA PRO A 271 -3.82 19.08 -0.17
C PRO A 271 -4.62 18.85 1.12
N GLY A 272 -4.55 17.67 1.69
CA GLY A 272 -5.23 17.27 2.92
C GLY A 272 -4.81 15.89 3.38
N GLN A 273 -5.60 15.30 4.26
CA GLN A 273 -5.45 13.91 4.69
C GLN A 273 -5.55 13.00 3.46
N PHE A 274 -4.69 12.00 3.37
CA PHE A 274 -4.51 11.23 2.14
C PHE A 274 -4.27 9.75 2.40
N ASP A 275 -4.57 8.94 1.41
CA ASP A 275 -4.51 7.49 1.45
C ASP A 275 -3.09 6.91 1.55
N TRP A 276 -3.06 5.61 1.76
CA TRP A 276 -1.89 4.80 1.50
C TRP A 276 -1.91 4.36 0.03
N GLY A 277 -0.86 4.68 -0.73
CA GLY A 277 -0.75 4.18 -2.12
C GLY A 277 -0.95 2.66 -2.24
N PRO A 278 -0.42 1.83 -1.33
CA PRO A 278 -0.73 0.40 -1.25
C PRO A 278 -2.21 0.05 -1.11
N GLN A 279 -3.03 0.90 -0.49
CA GLN A 279 -4.49 0.68 -0.38
C GLN A 279 -5.14 0.59 -1.76
N ARG A 280 -4.77 1.49 -2.68
CA ARG A 280 -5.27 1.44 -4.06
C ARG A 280 -4.86 0.18 -4.81
N VAL A 281 -3.66 -0.32 -4.54
CA VAL A 281 -3.22 -1.61 -5.12
C VAL A 281 -4.09 -2.76 -4.61
N CYS A 282 -4.51 -2.73 -3.34
CA CYS A 282 -5.47 -3.69 -2.82
C CYS A 282 -6.82 -3.59 -3.55
N TRP A 283 -7.34 -2.38 -3.81
CA TRP A 283 -8.59 -2.19 -4.55
C TRP A 283 -8.50 -2.68 -6.00
N LEU A 284 -7.38 -2.45 -6.68
CA LEU A 284 -7.16 -2.99 -8.02
C LEU A 284 -7.11 -4.52 -8.04
N CYS A 285 -6.49 -5.13 -7.02
CA CYS A 285 -6.51 -6.58 -6.86
C CYS A 285 -7.92 -7.11 -6.59
N GLN A 286 -8.67 -6.43 -5.72
CA GLN A 286 -10.06 -6.75 -5.43
C GLN A 286 -10.93 -6.68 -6.69
N MET A 287 -10.79 -5.65 -7.51
CA MET A 287 -11.50 -5.53 -8.78
C MET A 287 -11.20 -6.73 -9.69
N ALA A 288 -9.94 -7.17 -9.75
CA ALA A 288 -9.55 -8.34 -10.54
C ALA A 288 -10.15 -9.64 -9.98
N THR A 289 -10.20 -9.84 -8.66
CA THR A 289 -10.83 -11.01 -8.05
C THR A 289 -12.36 -10.99 -8.18
N ASP A 290 -12.99 -9.83 -8.05
CA ASP A 290 -14.43 -9.68 -8.25
C ASP A 290 -14.84 -9.99 -9.71
N TRP A 291 -14.04 -9.54 -10.68
CA TRP A 291 -14.25 -9.82 -12.10
C TRP A 291 -13.99 -11.27 -12.47
N GLY A 292 -12.90 -11.85 -11.95
CA GLY A 292 -12.48 -13.21 -12.29
C GLY A 292 -13.34 -14.30 -11.66
N GLY A 293 -13.91 -14.03 -10.48
CA GLY A 293 -14.65 -15.00 -9.68
C GLY A 293 -13.75 -15.86 -8.78
N ASP A 294 -14.39 -16.75 -8.01
CA ASP A 294 -13.73 -17.51 -6.94
C ASP A 294 -12.70 -18.52 -7.45
N ASP A 295 -12.83 -18.97 -8.69
CA ASP A 295 -11.88 -19.90 -9.33
C ASP A 295 -10.71 -19.22 -10.02
N ALA A 296 -10.76 -17.89 -10.17
CA ALA A 296 -9.69 -17.15 -10.81
C ALA A 296 -8.48 -16.99 -9.90
N ILE A 297 -7.31 -16.96 -10.50
CA ILE A 297 -6.04 -16.75 -9.81
C ILE A 297 -5.40 -15.49 -10.38
N VAL A 298 -5.25 -14.47 -9.55
CA VAL A 298 -4.44 -13.30 -9.89
C VAL A 298 -2.98 -13.73 -9.94
N LYS A 299 -2.37 -13.65 -11.12
CA LYS A 299 -0.96 -14.02 -11.31
C LYS A 299 -0.03 -12.86 -11.08
N SER A 300 -0.40 -11.68 -11.56
CA SER A 300 0.42 -10.49 -11.39
C SER A 300 -0.43 -9.23 -11.41
N LEU A 301 0.13 -8.18 -10.80
CA LEU A 301 -0.39 -6.81 -10.85
C LEU A 301 0.79 -5.89 -11.17
N ASN A 302 0.66 -5.08 -12.22
CA ASN A 302 1.58 -3.99 -12.50
C ASN A 302 0.84 -2.68 -12.31
N THR A 303 1.30 -1.85 -11.38
CA THR A 303 0.59 -0.65 -10.97
C THR A 303 1.48 0.58 -10.99
N ARG A 304 0.90 1.70 -11.42
CA ARG A 304 1.53 3.02 -11.34
C ARG A 304 0.63 3.94 -10.54
N VAL A 305 1.15 4.41 -9.41
CA VAL A 305 0.41 5.31 -8.51
C VAL A 305 0.95 6.72 -8.71
N ARG A 306 0.14 7.60 -9.29
CA ARG A 306 0.56 8.95 -9.68
C ARG A 306 0.02 10.06 -8.80
N HIS A 307 -1.19 9.90 -8.30
CA HIS A 307 -1.89 10.89 -7.48
C HIS A 307 -2.38 10.24 -6.20
N PRO A 308 -2.37 10.91 -5.05
CA PRO A 308 -3.02 10.41 -3.85
C PRO A 308 -4.54 10.50 -3.98
N ASN A 309 -5.27 9.66 -3.26
CA ASN A 309 -6.64 9.96 -2.91
C ASN A 309 -6.63 10.80 -1.64
N VAL A 310 -7.40 11.86 -1.65
CA VAL A 310 -7.53 12.78 -0.53
C VAL A 310 -8.90 12.58 0.10
N VAL A 311 -9.00 12.77 1.40
CA VAL A 311 -10.29 12.71 2.09
C VAL A 311 -11.28 13.63 1.38
N GLY A 312 -12.42 13.06 0.93
CA GLY A 312 -13.44 13.69 0.11
C GLY A 312 -13.44 13.29 -1.38
N ASP A 313 -12.44 12.57 -1.84
CA ASP A 313 -12.45 12.00 -3.20
C ASP A 313 -13.44 10.82 -3.27
N THR A 314 -14.02 10.57 -4.44
CA THR A 314 -14.92 9.44 -4.75
C THR A 314 -14.35 8.60 -5.89
#